data_11eab585628da582f07fd2d93300d930
#
_entry.id   11eab585628da582f07fd2d93300d930
#
_cell.length_a   1.000
_cell.length_b   1.000
_cell.length_c   1.000
_cell.angle_alpha   90.00
_cell.angle_beta   90.00
_cell.angle_gamma   90.00
#
_symmetry.space_group_name_H-M   'P 1'
#
loop_
_entity.id
_entity.type
_entity.pdbx_description
1 polymer ?
#
loop_
_entity_poly.entity_id
_entity_poly.type
_entity_poly.pdbx_seq_one_letter_code
_entity_poly.pdbx_strand_id
1 'polypeptide(L)'
;MQESEDILLPKDEQWPFLLRFPIGCFGICLGLSSQAVLWRALATSPATKFLHVTPFINLALWFLALAVLLSVSFIYILKCVFYFEAVKREYFHPVRVNFFFAPWVVCMFLALSLPSILAPKTLHPAIWCIFMAPYFFLELKIYGQWLSGGKRRLCKVANPSSHLSVVGNFVGAILASKVGWQEAAKFLWAVGFAHYLVVFVTLYQRLPTSEALPKELHPVYSMFIAAPSAASIAWETIYGDFDGLSRTCYFIALFLYISLVVRINFFRGFR
;
A
#
# COMPACT_ATOMS: atom_id res chain seq x y z
N MET A 1 11.72 -15.94 12.62
CA MET A 1 10.64 -14.96 12.38
C MET A 1 9.43 -15.21 13.29
N GLN A 2 9.06 -16.45 13.52
CA GLN A 2 8.01 -16.85 14.47
C GLN A 2 8.33 -16.45 15.90
N GLU A 3 9.59 -16.64 16.37
CA GLU A 3 10.05 -16.19 17.68
C GLU A 3 9.90 -14.69 17.94
N SER A 4 9.99 -13.84 16.92
CA SER A 4 9.88 -12.38 17.10
C SER A 4 8.43 -11.91 17.25
N GLU A 5 7.44 -12.67 16.79
CA GLU A 5 6.02 -12.35 17.03
C GLU A 5 5.53 -12.85 18.39
N ASP A 6 6.04 -14.00 18.84
CA ASP A 6 5.75 -14.52 20.19
C ASP A 6 6.34 -13.62 21.29
N ILE A 7 7.45 -12.92 21.02
CA ILE A 7 8.04 -11.93 21.92
C ILE A 7 7.17 -10.66 22.06
N LEU A 8 6.35 -10.34 21.04
CA LEU A 8 5.48 -9.17 21.12
C LEU A 8 4.34 -9.35 22.11
N LEU A 9 3.70 -10.53 22.11
CA LEU A 9 2.59 -10.87 22.99
C LEU A 9 2.52 -12.40 23.14
N PRO A 10 2.97 -12.98 24.28
CA PRO A 10 2.82 -14.40 24.54
C PRO A 10 1.38 -14.88 24.34
N LYS A 11 1.20 -16.05 23.74
CA LYS A 11 -0.13 -16.59 23.41
C LYS A 11 -0.93 -17.04 24.62
N ASP A 12 -0.23 -17.35 25.70
CA ASP A 12 -0.81 -17.96 26.90
C ASP A 12 -1.41 -16.93 27.89
N GLU A 13 -1.27 -15.63 27.61
CA GLU A 13 -1.78 -14.56 28.45
C GLU A 13 -2.95 -13.83 27.81
N GLN A 14 -3.94 -13.45 28.64
CA GLN A 14 -5.03 -12.57 28.20
C GLN A 14 -4.57 -11.12 28.21
N TRP A 15 -4.41 -10.55 27.01
CA TRP A 15 -4.01 -9.16 26.83
C TRP A 15 -5.21 -8.27 26.53
N PRO A 16 -5.23 -7.02 27.02
CA PRO A 16 -6.24 -6.05 26.65
C PRO A 16 -6.37 -5.90 25.11
N PHE A 17 -7.61 -5.77 24.62
CA PHE A 17 -7.90 -5.61 23.19
C PHE A 17 -7.03 -4.53 22.53
N LEU A 18 -6.92 -3.37 23.19
CA LEU A 18 -6.19 -2.22 22.67
C LEU A 18 -4.69 -2.51 22.48
N LEU A 19 -4.09 -3.25 23.41
CA LEU A 19 -2.68 -3.65 23.33
C LEU A 19 -2.43 -4.59 22.14
N ARG A 20 -3.37 -5.49 21.87
CA ARG A 20 -3.31 -6.46 20.76
C ARG A 20 -3.60 -5.86 19.38
N PHE A 21 -4.26 -4.71 19.32
CA PHE A 21 -4.71 -4.11 18.06
C PHE A 21 -3.51 -3.73 17.18
N PRO A 22 -3.27 -4.41 16.03
CA PRO A 22 -2.06 -4.22 15.25
C PRO A 22 -2.20 -3.08 14.24
N ILE A 23 -1.07 -2.46 13.87
CA ILE A 23 -1.00 -1.48 12.76
C ILE A 23 -1.51 -2.08 11.43
N GLY A 24 -1.41 -3.40 11.25
CA GLY A 24 -1.91 -4.12 10.08
C GLY A 24 -3.41 -3.97 9.82
N CYS A 25 -4.21 -3.57 10.82
CA CYS A 25 -5.65 -3.28 10.64
C CYS A 25 -5.91 -2.17 9.60
N PHE A 26 -4.96 -1.25 9.37
CA PHE A 26 -5.06 -0.30 8.27
C PHE A 26 -5.05 -0.98 6.89
N GLY A 27 -4.66 -2.25 6.78
CA GLY A 27 -4.80 -3.05 5.58
C GLY A 27 -6.27 -3.22 5.14
N ILE A 28 -7.21 -3.27 6.08
CA ILE A 28 -8.66 -3.31 5.79
C ILE A 28 -9.08 -1.98 5.11
N CYS A 29 -8.63 -0.86 5.68
CA CYS A 29 -8.88 0.46 5.11
C CYS A 29 -8.29 0.59 3.70
N LEU A 30 -7.08 0.03 3.50
CA LEU A 30 -6.39 0.03 2.21
C LEU A 30 -7.20 -0.75 1.16
N GLY A 31 -7.70 -1.92 1.52
CA GLY A 31 -8.56 -2.73 0.64
C GLY A 31 -9.84 -1.97 0.24
N LEU A 32 -10.56 -1.40 1.20
CA LEU A 32 -11.80 -0.66 0.93
C LEU A 32 -11.57 0.61 0.10
N SER A 33 -10.53 1.39 0.42
CA SER A 33 -10.23 2.61 -0.33
C SER A 33 -9.75 2.31 -1.75
N SER A 34 -9.00 1.23 -1.98
CA SER A 34 -8.62 0.79 -3.33
C SER A 34 -9.83 0.35 -4.15
N GLN A 35 -10.82 -0.29 -3.53
CA GLN A 35 -12.09 -0.61 -4.20
C GLN A 35 -12.86 0.67 -4.59
N ALA A 36 -12.89 1.69 -3.72
CA ALA A 36 -13.50 2.96 -4.08
C ALA A 36 -12.82 3.60 -5.30
N VAL A 37 -11.48 3.55 -5.42
CA VAL A 37 -10.74 4.00 -6.62
C VAL A 37 -11.14 3.19 -7.84
N LEU A 38 -11.18 1.85 -7.74
CA LEU A 38 -11.55 0.96 -8.85
C LEU A 38 -12.97 1.27 -9.37
N TRP A 39 -13.96 1.31 -8.48
CA TRP A 39 -15.35 1.55 -8.88
C TRP A 39 -15.56 2.96 -9.45
N ARG A 40 -14.80 3.96 -8.97
CA ARG A 40 -14.76 5.26 -9.60
C ARG A 40 -14.22 5.19 -11.01
N ALA A 41 -13.08 4.51 -11.22
CA ALA A 41 -12.49 4.35 -12.55
C ALA A 41 -13.45 3.63 -13.50
N LEU A 42 -14.12 2.56 -13.06
CA LEU A 42 -15.11 1.83 -13.85
C LEU A 42 -16.33 2.70 -14.23
N ALA A 43 -16.77 3.59 -13.33
CA ALA A 43 -17.90 4.47 -13.59
C ALA A 43 -17.56 5.66 -14.50
N THR A 44 -16.29 6.08 -14.57
CA THR A 44 -15.88 7.30 -15.29
C THR A 44 -15.10 7.04 -16.57
N SER A 45 -14.51 5.85 -16.74
CA SER A 45 -13.70 5.53 -17.92
C SER A 45 -14.58 5.31 -19.16
N PRO A 46 -14.22 5.92 -20.31
CA PRO A 46 -14.90 5.64 -21.59
C PRO A 46 -14.85 4.17 -22.00
N ALA A 47 -13.76 3.47 -21.68
CA ALA A 47 -13.56 2.06 -22.03
C ALA A 47 -14.54 1.11 -21.33
N THR A 48 -15.08 1.50 -20.17
CA THR A 48 -15.99 0.69 -19.36
C THR A 48 -17.43 1.19 -19.38
N LYS A 49 -17.74 2.17 -20.26
CA LYS A 49 -19.08 2.77 -20.38
C LYS A 49 -20.17 1.73 -20.66
N PHE A 50 -19.83 0.65 -21.37
CA PHE A 50 -20.76 -0.45 -21.67
C PHE A 50 -21.26 -1.21 -20.42
N LEU A 51 -20.53 -1.14 -19.31
CA LEU A 51 -20.92 -1.78 -18.04
C LEU A 51 -22.02 -1.03 -17.29
N HIS A 52 -22.35 0.21 -17.70
CA HIS A 52 -23.36 1.07 -17.06
C HIS A 52 -23.22 1.14 -15.51
N VAL A 53 -21.97 1.21 -15.01
CA VAL A 53 -21.69 1.24 -13.58
C VAL A 53 -22.23 2.52 -12.96
N THR A 54 -23.05 2.38 -11.92
CA THR A 54 -23.60 3.54 -11.20
C THR A 54 -22.55 4.20 -10.29
N PRO A 55 -22.42 5.53 -10.28
CA PRO A 55 -21.55 6.28 -9.37
C PRO A 55 -21.85 6.09 -7.89
N PHE A 56 -23.06 5.62 -7.54
CA PHE A 56 -23.44 5.36 -6.15
C PHE A 56 -22.63 4.25 -5.48
N ILE A 57 -22.09 3.30 -6.25
CA ILE A 57 -21.21 2.25 -5.72
C ILE A 57 -19.92 2.89 -5.19
N ASN A 58 -19.31 3.80 -5.96
CA ASN A 58 -18.13 4.54 -5.50
C ASN A 58 -18.46 5.38 -4.26
N LEU A 59 -19.61 6.06 -4.23
CA LEU A 59 -20.05 6.88 -3.10
C LEU A 59 -20.17 6.02 -1.82
N ALA A 60 -20.86 4.88 -1.91
CA ALA A 60 -21.06 3.98 -0.77
C ALA A 60 -19.73 3.41 -0.25
N LEU A 61 -18.87 2.94 -1.15
CA LEU A 61 -17.54 2.41 -0.79
C LEU A 61 -16.64 3.49 -0.19
N TRP A 62 -16.71 4.72 -0.71
CA TRP A 62 -15.92 5.83 -0.20
C TRP A 62 -16.30 6.18 1.23
N PHE A 63 -17.62 6.31 1.54
CA PHE A 63 -18.08 6.56 2.90
C PHE A 63 -17.78 5.40 3.84
N LEU A 64 -17.92 4.16 3.37
CA LEU A 64 -17.54 2.98 4.15
C LEU A 64 -16.04 2.98 4.48
N ALA A 65 -15.20 3.23 3.48
CA ALA A 65 -13.76 3.30 3.67
C ALA A 65 -13.36 4.43 4.64
N LEU A 66 -14.00 5.60 4.54
CA LEU A 66 -13.80 6.72 5.44
C LEU A 66 -14.22 6.37 6.88
N ALA A 67 -15.40 5.78 7.06
CA ALA A 67 -15.90 5.39 8.39
C ALA A 67 -14.99 4.36 9.06
N VAL A 68 -14.54 3.34 8.30
CA VAL A 68 -13.59 2.34 8.80
C VAL A 68 -12.24 2.96 9.11
N LEU A 69 -11.73 3.86 8.25
CA LEU A 69 -10.47 4.57 8.52
C LEU A 69 -10.55 5.40 9.81
N LEU A 70 -11.62 6.15 10.02
CA LEU A 70 -11.81 6.94 11.24
C LEU A 70 -11.88 6.04 12.48
N SER A 71 -12.60 4.92 12.40
CA SER A 71 -12.72 3.96 13.50
C SER A 71 -11.37 3.31 13.84
N VAL A 72 -10.65 2.80 12.84
CA VAL A 72 -9.33 2.18 13.02
C VAL A 72 -8.31 3.21 13.53
N SER A 73 -8.34 4.44 12.99
CA SER A 73 -7.46 5.52 13.44
C SER A 73 -7.72 5.91 14.88
N PHE A 74 -8.98 6.01 15.28
CA PHE A 74 -9.35 6.32 16.67
C PHE A 74 -8.83 5.24 17.64
N ILE A 75 -9.07 3.96 17.33
CA ILE A 75 -8.57 2.85 18.15
C ILE A 75 -7.03 2.86 18.22
N TYR A 76 -6.38 3.12 17.09
CA TYR A 76 -4.91 3.15 17.04
C TYR A 76 -4.32 4.36 17.79
N ILE A 77 -4.98 5.52 17.76
CA ILE A 77 -4.61 6.69 18.56
C ILE A 77 -4.73 6.38 20.05
N LEU A 78 -5.83 5.74 20.48
CA LEU A 78 -5.95 5.28 21.87
C LEU A 78 -4.81 4.33 22.26
N LYS A 79 -4.42 3.41 21.37
CA LYS A 79 -3.25 2.56 21.60
C LYS A 79 -1.97 3.39 21.73
N CYS A 80 -1.78 4.42 20.92
CA CYS A 80 -0.61 5.30 21.03
C CYS A 80 -0.57 6.03 22.37
N VAL A 81 -1.73 6.44 22.89
CA VAL A 81 -1.83 7.15 24.17
C VAL A 81 -1.58 6.20 25.36
N PHE A 82 -2.23 5.05 25.38
CA PHE A 82 -2.20 4.16 26.54
C PHE A 82 -1.08 3.11 26.51
N TYR A 83 -0.59 2.74 25.33
CA TYR A 83 0.36 1.64 25.13
C TYR A 83 1.48 2.01 24.16
N PHE A 84 2.10 3.16 24.33
CA PHE A 84 3.12 3.69 23.41
C PHE A 84 4.30 2.73 23.19
N GLU A 85 4.73 2.01 24.23
CA GLU A 85 5.80 1.00 24.12
C GLU A 85 5.43 -0.17 23.18
N ALA A 86 4.14 -0.51 23.11
CA ALA A 86 3.68 -1.52 22.14
C ALA A 86 3.74 -1.00 20.70
N VAL A 87 3.37 0.27 20.48
CA VAL A 87 3.52 0.93 19.17
C VAL A 87 4.99 1.01 18.76
N LYS A 88 5.86 1.36 19.69
CA LYS A 88 7.31 1.40 19.46
C LYS A 88 7.86 0.04 19.06
N ARG A 89 7.43 -1.05 19.71
CA ARG A 89 7.79 -2.41 19.32
C ARG A 89 7.32 -2.77 17.91
N GLU A 90 6.09 -2.42 17.54
CA GLU A 90 5.58 -2.59 16.17
C GLU A 90 6.41 -1.80 15.14
N TYR A 91 6.75 -0.57 15.46
CA TYR A 91 7.56 0.30 14.60
C TYR A 91 8.99 -0.22 14.38
N PHE A 92 9.54 -0.93 15.35
CA PHE A 92 10.84 -1.56 15.23
C PHE A 92 10.79 -2.98 14.66
N HIS A 93 9.61 -3.55 14.46
CA HIS A 93 9.47 -4.88 13.87
C HIS A 93 9.64 -4.84 12.34
N PRO A 94 10.48 -5.71 11.72
CA PRO A 94 10.87 -5.61 10.32
C PRO A 94 9.71 -5.76 9.32
N VAL A 95 8.66 -6.48 9.68
CA VAL A 95 7.46 -6.65 8.84
C VAL A 95 6.43 -5.57 9.13
N ARG A 96 6.13 -5.33 10.43
CA ARG A 96 5.05 -4.42 10.85
C ARG A 96 5.33 -2.97 10.50
N VAL A 97 6.61 -2.56 10.45
CA VAL A 97 7.01 -1.20 10.09
C VAL A 97 6.47 -0.77 8.71
N ASN A 98 6.36 -1.70 7.78
CA ASN A 98 5.85 -1.39 6.44
C ASN A 98 4.36 -0.99 6.45
N PHE A 99 3.59 -1.45 7.41
CA PHE A 99 2.17 -1.07 7.55
C PHE A 99 1.96 0.35 8.06
N PHE A 100 2.99 1.03 8.57
CA PHE A 100 2.91 2.46 8.91
C PHE A 100 2.77 3.37 7.69
N PHE A 101 3.04 2.87 6.50
CA PHE A 101 2.71 3.56 5.25
C PHE A 101 1.20 3.51 4.94
N ALA A 102 0.49 2.47 5.39
CA ALA A 102 -0.89 2.22 5.03
C ALA A 102 -1.85 3.39 5.33
N PRO A 103 -1.83 4.04 6.51
CA PRO A 103 -2.73 5.16 6.79
C PRO A 103 -2.63 6.28 5.76
N TRP A 104 -1.41 6.61 5.35
CA TRP A 104 -1.14 7.69 4.39
C TRP A 104 -1.56 7.32 2.98
N VAL A 105 -1.31 6.08 2.56
CA VAL A 105 -1.76 5.56 1.26
C VAL A 105 -3.29 5.50 1.19
N VAL A 106 -3.96 5.11 2.28
CA VAL A 106 -5.43 5.14 2.39
C VAL A 106 -5.97 6.56 2.21
N CYS A 107 -5.37 7.54 2.87
CA CYS A 107 -5.76 8.95 2.72
C CYS A 107 -5.59 9.43 1.28
N MET A 108 -4.48 9.05 0.61
CA MET A 108 -4.27 9.37 -0.80
C MET A 108 -5.30 8.68 -1.71
N PHE A 109 -5.65 7.41 -1.46
CA PHE A 109 -6.70 6.71 -2.20
C PHE A 109 -8.08 7.36 -2.00
N LEU A 110 -8.43 7.79 -0.79
CA LEU A 110 -9.67 8.51 -0.55
C LEU A 110 -9.71 9.85 -1.28
N ALA A 111 -8.59 10.58 -1.33
CA ALA A 111 -8.49 11.80 -2.13
C ALA A 111 -8.65 11.51 -3.65
N LEU A 112 -8.04 10.43 -4.14
CA LEU A 112 -8.14 10.00 -5.55
C LEU A 112 -9.53 9.47 -5.91
N SER A 113 -10.22 8.81 -5.00
CA SER A 113 -11.56 8.23 -5.22
C SER A 113 -12.71 9.12 -4.80
N LEU A 114 -12.44 10.39 -4.48
CA LEU A 114 -13.47 11.34 -4.03
C LEU A 114 -14.66 11.36 -4.99
N PRO A 115 -15.89 11.05 -4.53
CA PRO A 115 -17.06 10.96 -5.39
C PRO A 115 -17.33 12.26 -6.16
N SER A 116 -17.79 12.17 -7.40
CA SER A 116 -18.02 13.32 -8.28
C SER A 116 -18.96 14.36 -7.68
N ILE A 117 -19.89 13.92 -6.82
CA ILE A 117 -20.85 14.79 -6.14
C ILE A 117 -20.18 15.70 -5.10
N LEU A 118 -19.09 15.21 -4.48
CA LEU A 118 -18.33 15.91 -3.43
C LEU A 118 -17.05 16.55 -3.98
N ALA A 119 -16.65 16.17 -5.19
CA ALA A 119 -15.36 16.55 -5.73
C ALA A 119 -15.34 18.04 -6.10
N PRO A 120 -14.40 18.83 -5.59
CA PRO A 120 -14.14 20.16 -6.09
C PRO A 120 -13.64 20.08 -7.54
N LYS A 121 -13.73 21.17 -8.30
CA LYS A 121 -13.21 21.24 -9.68
C LYS A 121 -11.73 20.90 -9.77
N THR A 122 -10.96 21.28 -8.74
CA THR A 122 -9.52 20.99 -8.61
C THR A 122 -9.19 20.61 -7.17
N LEU A 123 -8.36 19.58 -6.99
CA LEU A 123 -7.84 19.22 -5.67
C LEU A 123 -6.80 20.26 -5.21
N HIS A 124 -6.90 20.70 -3.97
CA HIS A 124 -5.95 21.66 -3.43
C HIS A 124 -4.58 20.97 -3.15
N PRO A 125 -3.44 21.58 -3.55
CA PRO A 125 -2.11 20.99 -3.35
C PRO A 125 -1.76 20.65 -1.90
N ALA A 126 -2.33 21.37 -0.93
CA ALA A 126 -2.15 21.07 0.49
C ALA A 126 -2.53 19.62 0.86
N ILE A 127 -3.52 19.03 0.19
CA ILE A 127 -3.92 17.63 0.41
C ILE A 127 -2.75 16.68 0.15
N TRP A 128 -2.05 16.91 -0.95
CA TRP A 128 -0.85 16.14 -1.28
C TRP A 128 0.23 16.31 -0.22
N CYS A 129 0.53 17.56 0.19
CA CYS A 129 1.55 17.83 1.21
C CYS A 129 1.24 17.15 2.54
N ILE A 130 -0.01 17.21 3.00
CA ILE A 130 -0.44 16.63 4.29
C ILE A 130 -0.23 15.11 4.31
N PHE A 131 -0.55 14.43 3.22
CA PHE A 131 -0.45 12.97 3.18
C PHE A 131 0.93 12.49 2.76
N MET A 132 1.60 13.23 1.90
CA MET A 132 2.90 12.82 1.37
C MET A 132 4.07 13.15 2.31
N ALA A 133 4.01 14.24 3.09
CA ALA A 133 5.10 14.60 3.99
C ALA A 133 5.42 13.51 5.03
N PRO A 134 4.47 13.02 5.85
CA PRO A 134 4.77 11.96 6.82
C PRO A 134 5.14 10.64 6.13
N TYR A 135 4.54 10.33 4.98
CA TYR A 135 4.91 9.20 4.16
C TYR A 135 6.38 9.29 3.73
N PHE A 136 6.81 10.42 3.20
CA PHE A 136 8.15 10.65 2.69
C PHE A 136 9.22 10.60 3.80
N PHE A 137 8.94 11.16 4.98
CA PHE A 137 9.83 11.02 6.13
C PHE A 137 10.02 9.56 6.56
N LEU A 138 8.94 8.77 6.57
CA LEU A 138 9.02 7.35 6.86
C LEU A 138 9.83 6.60 5.79
N GLU A 139 9.62 6.95 4.53
CA GLU A 139 10.32 6.37 3.39
C GLU A 139 11.83 6.62 3.46
N LEU A 140 12.26 7.87 3.64
CA LEU A 140 13.67 8.22 3.79
C LEU A 140 14.33 7.40 4.92
N LYS A 141 13.63 7.23 6.03
CA LYS A 141 14.12 6.41 7.13
C LYS A 141 14.26 4.94 6.73
N ILE A 142 13.24 4.34 6.14
CA ILE A 142 13.23 2.93 5.77
C ILE A 142 14.27 2.66 4.67
N TYR A 143 14.29 3.48 3.63
CA TYR A 143 15.24 3.31 2.53
C TYR A 143 16.69 3.57 2.98
N GLY A 144 16.90 4.54 3.85
CA GLY A 144 18.20 4.75 4.50
C GLY A 144 18.66 3.53 5.30
N GLN A 145 17.74 2.85 5.99
CA GLN A 145 18.05 1.60 6.70
C GLN A 145 18.36 0.43 5.74
N TRP A 146 17.71 0.36 4.59
CA TRP A 146 17.98 -0.66 3.57
C TRP A 146 19.39 -0.53 2.98
N LEU A 147 19.88 0.70 2.83
CA LEU A 147 21.18 1.02 2.26
C LEU A 147 22.31 0.96 3.31
N SER A 148 22.03 1.24 4.58
CA SER A 148 23.06 1.43 5.61
C SER A 148 23.73 0.17 6.13
N GLY A 149 23.36 -1.01 5.63
CA GLY A 149 23.91 -2.27 6.13
C GLY A 149 23.34 -2.69 7.50
N GLY A 150 24.00 -3.60 8.19
CA GLY A 150 23.60 -4.07 9.51
C GLY A 150 22.38 -5.00 9.52
N LYS A 151 21.61 -5.00 10.63
CA LYS A 151 20.49 -5.93 10.83
C LYS A 151 19.28 -5.60 9.94
N ARG A 152 19.14 -4.36 9.46
CA ARG A 152 17.99 -3.85 8.70
C ARG A 152 18.24 -3.65 7.21
N ARG A 153 19.36 -4.15 6.70
CA ARG A 153 19.62 -4.14 5.25
C ARG A 153 18.55 -4.91 4.48
N LEU A 154 18.19 -4.44 3.30
CA LEU A 154 17.09 -4.97 2.49
C LEU A 154 17.17 -6.49 2.30
N CYS A 155 18.34 -7.04 1.99
CA CYS A 155 18.51 -8.48 1.77
C CYS A 155 18.15 -9.35 3.00
N LYS A 156 18.10 -8.78 4.21
CA LYS A 156 17.69 -9.49 5.42
C LYS A 156 16.22 -9.27 5.79
N VAL A 157 15.69 -8.07 5.56
CA VAL A 157 14.36 -7.68 6.03
C VAL A 157 13.29 -7.68 4.94
N ALA A 158 13.70 -7.79 3.65
CA ALA A 158 12.74 -7.80 2.56
C ALA A 158 11.66 -8.86 2.76
N ASN A 159 10.43 -8.42 2.63
CA ASN A 159 9.25 -9.25 2.68
C ASN A 159 8.17 -8.64 1.76
N PRO A 160 7.11 -9.37 1.37
CA PRO A 160 6.12 -8.85 0.44
C PRO A 160 5.49 -7.53 0.87
N SER A 161 5.34 -7.26 2.18
CA SER A 161 4.80 -5.98 2.67
C SER A 161 5.70 -4.78 2.38
N SER A 162 6.98 -5.00 2.03
CA SER A 162 7.90 -3.92 1.61
C SER A 162 7.44 -3.21 0.33
N HIS A 163 6.59 -3.88 -0.49
CA HIS A 163 5.97 -3.23 -1.65
C HIS A 163 5.01 -2.11 -1.28
N LEU A 164 4.52 -2.05 -0.03
CA LEU A 164 3.59 -0.99 0.38
C LEU A 164 4.25 0.39 0.33
N SER A 165 5.54 0.47 0.68
CA SER A 165 6.31 1.72 0.52
C SER A 165 6.53 2.09 -0.94
N VAL A 166 6.67 1.11 -1.82
CA VAL A 166 6.85 1.34 -3.26
C VAL A 166 5.53 1.79 -3.91
N VAL A 167 4.43 1.09 -3.61
CA VAL A 167 3.09 1.43 -4.13
C VAL A 167 2.69 2.85 -3.73
N GLY A 168 3.00 3.25 -2.51
CA GLY A 168 2.68 4.58 -2.02
C GLY A 168 3.37 5.70 -2.82
N ASN A 169 4.57 5.48 -3.34
CA ASN A 169 5.23 6.42 -4.25
C ASN A 169 4.43 6.62 -5.54
N PHE A 170 3.95 5.53 -6.15
CA PHE A 170 3.13 5.63 -7.36
C PHE A 170 1.79 6.29 -7.09
N VAL A 171 1.15 5.98 -5.96
CA VAL A 171 -0.10 6.64 -5.53
C VAL A 171 0.14 8.13 -5.27
N GLY A 172 1.23 8.48 -4.61
CA GLY A 172 1.67 9.85 -4.40
C GLY A 172 1.96 10.59 -5.71
N ALA A 173 2.55 9.90 -6.69
CA ALA A 173 2.79 10.43 -8.04
C ALA A 173 1.47 10.73 -8.78
N ILE A 174 0.49 9.81 -8.72
CA ILE A 174 -0.85 10.03 -9.31
C ILE A 174 -1.50 11.27 -8.66
N LEU A 175 -1.46 11.38 -7.34
CA LEU A 175 -2.04 12.51 -6.63
C LEU A 175 -1.31 13.82 -6.94
N ALA A 176 0.04 13.80 -7.02
CA ALA A 176 0.85 14.96 -7.41
C ALA A 176 0.48 15.47 -8.80
N SER A 177 0.36 14.56 -9.77
CA SER A 177 -0.08 14.91 -11.12
C SER A 177 -1.47 15.55 -11.14
N LYS A 178 -2.41 15.02 -10.35
CA LYS A 178 -3.79 15.56 -10.24
C LYS A 178 -3.88 16.93 -9.59
N VAL A 179 -2.93 17.29 -8.71
CA VAL A 179 -2.84 18.65 -8.14
C VAL A 179 -1.96 19.60 -8.98
N GLY A 180 -1.47 19.14 -10.15
CA GLY A 180 -0.69 19.95 -11.09
C GLY A 180 0.82 19.97 -10.86
N TRP A 181 1.35 19.17 -9.91
CA TRP A 181 2.77 19.12 -9.60
C TRP A 181 3.50 18.01 -10.36
N GLN A 182 3.69 18.23 -11.66
CA GLN A 182 4.21 17.23 -12.59
C GLN A 182 5.66 16.78 -12.25
N GLU A 183 6.54 17.70 -11.86
CA GLU A 183 7.91 17.33 -11.51
C GLU A 183 7.99 16.49 -10.22
N ALA A 184 7.14 16.79 -9.23
CA ALA A 184 7.02 15.96 -8.04
C ALA A 184 6.46 14.56 -8.38
N ALA A 185 5.51 14.49 -9.31
CA ALA A 185 4.97 13.22 -9.79
C ALA A 185 6.04 12.36 -10.47
N LYS A 186 6.83 12.94 -11.37
CA LYS A 186 7.94 12.26 -12.05
C LYS A 186 9.01 11.79 -11.05
N PHE A 187 9.36 12.64 -10.09
CA PHE A 187 10.31 12.30 -9.04
C PHE A 187 9.86 11.07 -8.23
N LEU A 188 8.62 11.10 -7.72
CA LEU A 188 8.09 9.97 -6.95
C LEU A 188 7.98 8.71 -7.79
N TRP A 189 7.58 8.83 -9.06
CA TRP A 189 7.54 7.69 -9.97
C TRP A 189 8.92 7.06 -10.15
N ALA A 190 9.96 7.88 -10.37
CA ALA A 190 11.33 7.42 -10.56
C ALA A 190 11.88 6.74 -9.30
N VAL A 191 11.67 7.33 -8.11
CA VAL A 191 12.05 6.75 -6.82
C VAL A 191 11.33 5.43 -6.59
N GLY A 192 10.01 5.41 -6.78
CA GLY A 192 9.19 4.21 -6.64
C GLY A 192 9.63 3.09 -7.57
N PHE A 193 9.93 3.40 -8.84
CA PHE A 193 10.36 2.41 -9.83
C PHE A 193 11.75 1.82 -9.50
N ALA A 194 12.71 2.67 -9.11
CA ALA A 194 14.02 2.21 -8.68
C ALA A 194 13.93 1.25 -7.49
N HIS A 195 13.16 1.59 -6.47
CA HIS A 195 12.97 0.74 -5.29
C HIS A 195 12.12 -0.50 -5.59
N TYR A 196 11.15 -0.41 -6.51
CA TYR A 196 10.42 -1.57 -7.01
C TYR A 196 11.35 -2.63 -7.56
N LEU A 197 12.26 -2.24 -8.47
CA LEU A 197 13.21 -3.17 -9.06
C LEU A 197 14.08 -3.86 -8.01
N VAL A 198 14.60 -3.09 -7.05
CA VAL A 198 15.46 -3.63 -5.99
C VAL A 198 14.69 -4.58 -5.06
N VAL A 199 13.50 -4.20 -4.64
CA VAL A 199 12.64 -5.04 -3.77
C VAL A 199 12.19 -6.29 -4.51
N PHE A 200 11.77 -6.15 -5.78
CA PHE A 200 11.32 -7.25 -6.61
C PHE A 200 12.42 -8.29 -6.81
N VAL A 201 13.61 -7.88 -7.24
CA VAL A 201 14.73 -8.79 -7.46
C VAL A 201 15.17 -9.47 -6.15
N THR A 202 15.25 -8.71 -5.06
CA THR A 202 15.62 -9.25 -3.75
C THR A 202 14.64 -10.32 -3.28
N LEU A 203 13.35 -10.08 -3.44
CA LEU A 203 12.32 -11.05 -3.05
C LEU A 203 12.27 -12.24 -4.00
N TYR A 204 12.43 -12.02 -5.30
CA TYR A 204 12.42 -13.09 -6.28
C TYR A 204 13.55 -14.10 -6.07
N GLN A 205 14.73 -13.61 -5.69
CA GLN A 205 15.87 -14.47 -5.33
C GLN A 205 15.68 -15.18 -3.98
N ARG A 206 14.99 -14.55 -3.05
CA ARG A 206 14.86 -15.03 -1.68
C ARG A 206 13.71 -16.00 -1.46
N LEU A 207 12.64 -15.90 -2.25
CA LEU A 207 11.44 -16.73 -2.11
C LEU A 207 11.71 -18.25 -2.21
N PRO A 208 12.59 -18.72 -3.10
CA PRO A 208 12.91 -20.16 -3.20
C PRO A 208 13.73 -20.70 -2.02
N THR A 209 14.44 -19.83 -1.30
CA THR A 209 15.42 -20.23 -0.27
C THR A 209 14.96 -19.98 1.17
N SER A 210 13.92 -19.17 1.36
CA SER A 210 13.40 -18.89 2.68
C SER A 210 12.36 -19.94 3.07
N GLU A 211 12.68 -20.80 4.02
CA GLU A 211 11.68 -21.54 4.75
C GLU A 211 10.72 -20.54 5.39
N ALA A 212 9.49 -20.58 4.91
CA ALA A 212 8.30 -20.04 5.56
C ALA A 212 8.26 -18.53 5.81
N LEU A 213 7.75 -17.78 4.84
CA LEU A 213 6.84 -16.69 5.22
C LEU A 213 5.68 -17.28 6.04
N PRO A 214 5.33 -16.71 7.20
CA PRO A 214 4.16 -17.14 7.95
C PRO A 214 2.94 -17.22 7.02
N LYS A 215 2.10 -18.24 7.17
CA LYS A 215 0.92 -18.47 6.30
C LYS A 215 0.00 -17.24 6.26
N GLU A 216 -0.02 -16.47 7.34
CA GLU A 216 -0.79 -15.24 7.48
C GLU A 216 -0.31 -14.13 6.53
N LEU A 217 0.93 -14.17 6.06
CA LEU A 217 1.49 -13.20 5.10
C LEU A 217 1.34 -13.62 3.63
N HIS A 218 0.79 -14.80 3.35
CA HIS A 218 0.56 -15.25 1.98
C HIS A 218 -0.33 -14.28 1.17
N PRO A 219 -1.41 -13.68 1.69
CA PRO A 219 -2.19 -12.69 0.95
C PRO A 219 -1.38 -11.48 0.50
N VAL A 220 -0.31 -11.14 1.23
CA VAL A 220 0.56 -9.99 0.92
C VAL A 220 1.37 -10.20 -0.38
N TYR A 221 1.44 -11.44 -0.91
CA TYR A 221 2.02 -11.69 -2.23
C TYR A 221 1.29 -10.96 -3.36
N SER A 222 0.01 -10.64 -3.20
CA SER A 222 -0.72 -9.83 -4.18
C SER A 222 -0.10 -8.44 -4.39
N MET A 223 0.69 -7.95 -3.44
CA MET A 223 1.40 -6.68 -3.58
C MET A 223 2.49 -6.70 -4.67
N PHE A 224 2.96 -7.88 -5.08
CA PHE A 224 3.82 -8.00 -6.27
C PHE A 224 3.14 -7.49 -7.54
N ILE A 225 1.82 -7.66 -7.63
CA ILE A 225 1.01 -7.19 -8.76
C ILE A 225 0.71 -5.71 -8.60
N ALA A 226 0.47 -5.26 -7.37
CA ALA A 226 0.03 -3.91 -7.06
C ALA A 226 1.06 -2.84 -7.49
N ALA A 227 2.36 -3.10 -7.27
CA ALA A 227 3.41 -2.13 -7.57
C ALA A 227 3.51 -1.81 -9.07
N PRO A 228 3.68 -2.78 -10.00
CA PRO A 228 3.74 -2.47 -11.43
C PRO A 228 2.40 -2.00 -11.98
N SER A 229 1.26 -2.42 -11.43
CA SER A 229 -0.06 -1.87 -11.80
C SER A 229 -0.16 -0.39 -11.46
N ALA A 230 0.24 -0.01 -10.26
CA ALA A 230 0.24 1.39 -9.83
C ALA A 230 1.26 2.22 -10.63
N ALA A 231 2.42 1.66 -10.98
CA ALA A 231 3.42 2.30 -11.84
C ALA A 231 2.86 2.61 -13.23
N SER A 232 2.12 1.66 -13.82
CA SER A 232 1.45 1.83 -15.11
C SER A 232 0.45 2.99 -15.10
N ILE A 233 -0.45 3.00 -14.10
CA ILE A 233 -1.47 4.05 -13.95
C ILE A 233 -0.82 5.41 -13.66
N ALA A 234 0.23 5.43 -12.83
CA ALA A 234 0.93 6.66 -12.50
C ALA A 234 1.61 7.26 -13.73
N TRP A 235 2.26 6.43 -14.53
CA TRP A 235 2.89 6.88 -15.78
C TRP A 235 1.88 7.49 -16.76
N GLU A 236 0.78 6.76 -17.03
CA GLU A 236 -0.32 7.25 -17.85
C GLU A 236 -0.89 8.58 -17.32
N THR A 237 -1.05 8.70 -15.99
CA THR A 237 -1.58 9.93 -15.38
C THR A 237 -0.61 11.11 -15.55
N ILE A 238 0.71 10.88 -15.54
CA ILE A 238 1.74 11.92 -15.68
C ILE A 238 1.86 12.40 -17.13
N TYR A 239 1.85 11.48 -18.09
CA TYR A 239 2.15 11.78 -19.48
C TYR A 239 0.90 11.86 -20.37
N GLY A 240 -0.26 11.41 -19.89
CA GLY A 240 -1.53 11.47 -20.58
C GLY A 240 -1.79 10.33 -21.57
N ASP A 241 -0.79 9.46 -21.80
CA ASP A 241 -0.86 8.39 -22.79
C ASP A 241 -0.49 7.03 -22.20
N PHE A 242 -1.21 5.99 -22.60
CA PHE A 242 -0.88 4.59 -22.31
C PHE A 242 0.20 4.11 -23.31
N ASP A 243 1.43 4.60 -23.11
CA ASP A 243 2.59 4.39 -23.97
C ASP A 243 3.36 3.07 -23.70
N GLY A 244 4.53 2.90 -24.31
CA GLY A 244 5.37 1.71 -24.17
C GLY A 244 5.76 1.39 -22.73
N LEU A 245 6.06 2.38 -21.90
CA LEU A 245 6.48 2.15 -20.51
C LEU A 245 5.29 1.79 -19.61
N SER A 246 4.17 2.49 -19.78
CA SER A 246 2.92 2.16 -19.10
C SER A 246 2.49 0.72 -19.43
N ARG A 247 2.51 0.34 -20.73
CA ARG A 247 2.20 -1.03 -21.19
C ARG A 247 3.17 -2.07 -20.63
N THR A 248 4.47 -1.76 -20.57
CA THR A 248 5.45 -2.67 -19.99
C THR A 248 5.13 -2.98 -18.54
N CYS A 249 4.86 -1.96 -17.73
CA CYS A 249 4.45 -2.13 -16.33
C CYS A 249 3.14 -2.94 -16.21
N TYR A 250 2.17 -2.66 -17.08
CA TYR A 250 0.91 -3.42 -17.15
C TYR A 250 1.13 -4.90 -17.47
N PHE A 251 1.96 -5.22 -18.48
CA PHE A 251 2.23 -6.60 -18.85
C PHE A 251 3.01 -7.36 -17.78
N ILE A 252 3.93 -6.69 -17.05
CA ILE A 252 4.58 -7.28 -15.87
C ILE A 252 3.52 -7.63 -14.82
N ALA A 253 2.61 -6.70 -14.52
CA ALA A 253 1.53 -6.93 -13.57
C ALA A 253 0.62 -8.10 -13.99
N LEU A 254 0.23 -8.15 -15.27
CA LEU A 254 -0.59 -9.21 -15.85
C LEU A 254 0.09 -10.58 -15.75
N PHE A 255 1.38 -10.65 -16.11
CA PHE A 255 2.16 -11.88 -15.99
C PHE A 255 2.23 -12.37 -14.55
N LEU A 256 2.51 -11.47 -13.60
CA LEU A 256 2.54 -11.81 -12.17
C LEU A 256 1.17 -12.27 -11.67
N TYR A 257 0.08 -11.63 -12.12
CA TYR A 257 -1.27 -12.05 -11.78
C TYR A 257 -1.56 -13.48 -12.25
N ILE A 258 -1.30 -13.77 -13.52
CA ILE A 258 -1.48 -15.11 -14.09
C ILE A 258 -0.62 -16.13 -13.33
N SER A 259 0.63 -15.79 -13.04
CA SER A 259 1.56 -16.66 -12.30
C SER A 259 1.05 -16.98 -10.89
N LEU A 260 0.45 -16.00 -10.19
CA LEU A 260 -0.13 -16.21 -8.86
C LEU A 260 -1.41 -17.06 -8.93
N VAL A 261 -2.26 -16.83 -9.94
CA VAL A 261 -3.48 -17.64 -10.14
C VAL A 261 -3.15 -19.11 -10.40
N VAL A 262 -2.16 -19.38 -11.26
CA VAL A 262 -1.70 -20.77 -11.54
C VAL A 262 -1.12 -21.43 -10.28
N ARG A 263 -0.54 -20.65 -9.38
CA ARG A 263 0.04 -21.12 -8.11
C ARG A 263 -0.90 -21.01 -6.91
N ILE A 264 -2.20 -20.83 -7.13
CA ILE A 264 -3.18 -20.61 -6.04
C ILE A 264 -3.17 -21.70 -4.98
N ASN A 265 -2.85 -22.94 -5.36
CA ASN A 265 -2.71 -24.06 -4.43
C ASN A 265 -1.52 -23.92 -3.45
N PHE A 266 -0.54 -23.08 -3.78
CA PHE A 266 0.57 -22.73 -2.88
C PHE A 266 0.09 -21.87 -1.71
N PHE A 267 -0.96 -21.11 -1.91
CA PHE A 267 -1.55 -20.20 -0.92
C PHE A 267 -2.56 -20.92 0.00
N ARG A 268 -2.17 -22.06 0.58
CA ARG A 268 -3.03 -22.85 1.50
C ARG A 268 -3.48 -22.11 2.77
N GLY A 269 -3.05 -20.87 2.98
CA GLY A 269 -3.45 -19.99 4.07
C GLY A 269 -4.84 -19.37 3.94
N PHE A 270 -5.55 -19.61 2.82
CA PHE A 270 -6.94 -19.16 2.61
C PHE A 270 -7.99 -20.21 3.02
N ARG A 271 -7.60 -21.29 3.70
CA ARG A 271 -8.52 -22.32 4.23
C ARG A 271 -8.69 -22.16 5.73
#